data_5f731fe691141e154054bc6206ce9b31
#
_entry.id   5f731fe691141e154054bc6206ce9b31
#
_cell.length_a   1.000
_cell.length_b   1.000
_cell.length_c   1.000
_cell.angle_alpha   90.00
_cell.angle_beta   90.00
_cell.angle_gamma   90.00
#
_symmetry.space_group_name_H-M   'P 1'
#
loop_
_entity.id
_entity.type
_entity.pdbx_description
1 polymer ?
#
loop_
_entity_poly.entity_id
_entity_poly.type
_entity_poly.pdbx_seq_one_letter_code
_entity_poly.pdbx_strand_id
1 'polypeptide(L)'
;MSWVNLKFNDKYKEFVLESLDSTFIVAEGSWRAGKTVAILTAHCIFLDDLDISGLHIIGAESISTARTILLDNPTGFSYKSFFAERAEEKQFEGKDALQIINSKGQKQILIFVGTSKSNSWQSIRGFSVISTLITEVNIAHKQFLEELIGRTIATPKKYRKLFFDLNPAGETNWFYLEFLNKWQDQMEKGEFNLTYQHFTFMDNISIEEEDRRVILEEYDKDSVVYKAFILGQRITQADNIFRITKANLVSDLPKPEQYVIAVDPGISTSSTVFIVLGIHQKQMFIYDFYHHKNGRGIEQKDVKEYTDYAQDLVDFTLKQKSRFGEMPRYVLLDNDISFLRISRNIFMKNNLGASLLKFAVKDKIDDRILLLSSLLHTGQIKISDNLNMVIKAIEDAVYDPKELQKSGKLIRYDKPREKKEEINPVDIVDSIDYAVSWAVRRIKGIEF
;
A
#
# COMPACT_ATOMS: atom_id res chain seq x y z
N MET A 1 32.88 1.09 -14.59
CA MET A 1 31.50 0.53 -14.56
C MET A 1 31.24 0.00 -13.15
N SER A 2 30.54 0.76 -12.32
CA SER A 2 30.07 0.25 -11.02
C SER A 2 28.83 -0.60 -11.31
N TRP A 3 29.02 -1.89 -11.49
CA TRP A 3 27.93 -2.84 -11.51
C TRP A 3 27.25 -2.76 -10.16
N VAL A 4 25.99 -2.35 -10.11
CA VAL A 4 25.17 -2.56 -8.92
C VAL A 4 25.24 -4.05 -8.65
N ASN A 5 25.80 -4.45 -7.52
CA ASN A 5 25.94 -5.85 -7.12
C ASN A 5 24.54 -6.41 -6.78
N LEU A 6 23.78 -6.74 -7.82
CA LEU A 6 22.47 -7.37 -7.65
C LEU A 6 22.71 -8.79 -7.13
N LYS A 7 22.28 -9.03 -5.91
CA LYS A 7 22.28 -10.38 -5.32
C LYS A 7 21.04 -11.11 -5.83
N PHE A 8 21.21 -11.94 -6.84
CA PHE A 8 20.16 -12.84 -7.35
C PHE A 8 20.41 -14.27 -6.90
N ASN A 9 19.38 -14.93 -6.37
CA ASN A 9 19.37 -16.38 -6.23
C ASN A 9 19.12 -17.04 -7.60
N ASP A 10 19.15 -18.36 -7.66
CA ASP A 10 19.03 -19.08 -8.93
C ASP A 10 17.65 -18.89 -9.57
N LYS A 11 16.59 -18.82 -8.78
CA LYS A 11 15.21 -18.54 -9.26
C LYS A 11 15.10 -17.22 -10.05
N TYR A 12 15.77 -16.14 -9.57
CA TYR A 12 15.80 -14.87 -10.31
C TYR A 12 16.63 -14.97 -11.58
N LYS A 13 17.76 -15.68 -11.54
CA LYS A 13 18.61 -15.88 -12.71
C LYS A 13 17.88 -16.66 -13.80
N GLU A 14 17.22 -17.76 -13.41
CA GLU A 14 16.38 -18.56 -14.31
C GLU A 14 15.28 -17.72 -14.94
N PHE A 15 14.52 -16.99 -14.12
CA PHE A 15 13.47 -16.10 -14.62
C PHE A 15 14.00 -15.06 -15.62
N VAL A 16 15.14 -14.42 -15.34
CA VAL A 16 15.75 -13.43 -16.23
C VAL A 16 16.16 -14.11 -17.55
N LEU A 17 16.80 -15.28 -17.51
CA LEU A 17 17.24 -16.00 -18.70
C LEU A 17 16.06 -16.46 -19.56
N GLU A 18 15.05 -17.09 -18.97
CA GLU A 18 13.84 -17.56 -19.67
C GLU A 18 13.05 -16.40 -20.27
N SER A 19 13.06 -15.22 -19.62
CA SER A 19 12.43 -14.01 -20.13
C SER A 19 13.00 -13.56 -21.48
N LEU A 20 14.27 -13.87 -21.77
CA LEU A 20 14.89 -13.49 -23.03
C LEU A 20 14.35 -14.29 -24.23
N ASP A 21 13.79 -15.48 -23.99
CA ASP A 21 13.23 -16.34 -25.03
C ASP A 21 11.69 -16.20 -25.15
N SER A 22 11.04 -15.56 -24.18
CA SER A 22 9.58 -15.44 -24.13
C SER A 22 9.05 -14.12 -24.67
N THR A 23 7.80 -14.15 -25.19
CA THR A 23 7.09 -12.96 -25.66
C THR A 23 6.35 -12.26 -24.52
N PHE A 24 5.72 -13.03 -23.63
CA PHE A 24 5.03 -12.54 -22.45
C PHE A 24 5.78 -12.96 -21.19
N ILE A 25 6.03 -12.04 -20.32
CA ILE A 25 6.82 -12.25 -19.12
C ILE A 25 6.04 -11.68 -17.92
N VAL A 26 5.75 -12.52 -16.92
CA VAL A 26 4.96 -12.14 -15.75
C VAL A 26 5.68 -12.54 -14.47
N ALA A 27 5.93 -11.57 -13.62
CA ALA A 27 6.43 -11.74 -12.26
C ALA A 27 5.33 -11.42 -11.24
N GLU A 28 4.70 -12.44 -10.65
CA GLU A 28 3.72 -12.30 -9.59
C GLU A 28 4.34 -12.61 -8.24
N GLY A 29 3.90 -12.00 -7.15
CA GLY A 29 4.31 -12.42 -5.81
C GLY A 29 4.29 -11.33 -4.76
N SER A 30 4.82 -11.65 -3.58
CA SER A 30 4.74 -10.83 -2.38
C SER A 30 5.45 -9.47 -2.51
N TRP A 31 5.11 -8.55 -1.61
CA TRP A 31 5.84 -7.30 -1.47
C TRP A 31 7.30 -7.57 -1.08
N ARG A 32 8.18 -6.67 -1.51
CA ARG A 32 9.64 -6.79 -1.26
C ARG A 32 10.25 -8.11 -1.73
N ALA A 33 9.55 -8.89 -2.54
CA ALA A 33 10.12 -10.09 -3.14
C ALA A 33 11.17 -9.81 -4.23
N GLY A 34 11.45 -8.57 -4.60
CA GLY A 34 12.44 -8.23 -5.63
C GLY A 34 11.98 -8.40 -7.09
N LYS A 35 10.68 -8.67 -7.32
CA LYS A 35 10.09 -8.87 -8.66
C LYS A 35 10.43 -7.77 -9.65
N THR A 36 10.21 -6.51 -9.24
CA THR A 36 10.42 -5.34 -10.10
C THR A 36 11.88 -5.21 -10.51
N VAL A 37 12.82 -5.55 -9.63
CA VAL A 37 14.26 -5.56 -9.95
C VAL A 37 14.58 -6.67 -10.96
N ALA A 38 14.03 -7.86 -10.77
CA ALA A 38 14.25 -8.99 -11.67
C ALA A 38 13.72 -8.70 -13.09
N ILE A 39 12.47 -8.22 -13.18
CA ILE A 39 11.85 -7.94 -14.48
C ILE A 39 12.47 -6.74 -15.17
N LEU A 40 12.87 -5.70 -14.43
CA LEU A 40 13.60 -4.57 -14.96
C LEU A 40 14.98 -4.98 -15.48
N THR A 41 15.66 -5.89 -14.77
CA THR A 41 16.96 -6.44 -15.23
C THR A 41 16.78 -7.20 -16.55
N ALA A 42 15.76 -8.06 -16.66
CA ALA A 42 15.46 -8.77 -17.89
C ALA A 42 15.17 -7.80 -19.05
N HIS A 43 14.38 -6.74 -18.78
CA HIS A 43 14.08 -5.74 -19.79
C HIS A 43 15.32 -4.91 -20.19
N CYS A 44 16.18 -4.53 -19.25
CA CYS A 44 17.42 -3.83 -19.56
C CYS A 44 18.37 -4.67 -20.44
N ILE A 45 18.54 -5.96 -20.13
CA ILE A 45 19.34 -6.89 -20.93
C ILE A 45 18.75 -7.01 -22.34
N PHE A 46 17.43 -7.17 -22.45
CA PHE A 46 16.76 -7.23 -23.75
C PHE A 46 16.98 -5.95 -24.56
N LEU A 47 16.82 -4.76 -23.97
CA LEU A 47 17.05 -3.48 -24.65
C LEU A 47 18.51 -3.33 -25.14
N ASP A 48 19.45 -3.81 -24.32
CA ASP A 48 20.88 -3.69 -24.62
C ASP A 48 21.32 -4.63 -25.76
N ASP A 49 20.60 -5.75 -25.95
CA ASP A 49 20.89 -6.74 -27.00
C ASP A 49 20.08 -6.55 -28.29
N LEU A 50 19.18 -5.57 -28.37
CA LEU A 50 18.40 -5.32 -29.59
C LEU A 50 19.30 -4.89 -30.76
N ASP A 51 19.12 -5.53 -31.93
CA ASP A 51 19.79 -5.19 -33.18
C ASP A 51 19.02 -4.20 -34.08
N ILE A 52 17.89 -3.68 -33.57
CA ILE A 52 17.03 -2.67 -34.19
C ILE A 52 16.77 -1.50 -33.24
N SER A 53 16.57 -0.32 -33.79
CA SER A 53 16.06 0.83 -33.00
C SER A 53 14.56 0.74 -32.81
N GLY A 54 14.04 1.26 -31.68
CA GLY A 54 12.62 1.15 -31.42
C GLY A 54 12.05 1.96 -30.27
N LEU A 55 10.74 1.84 -30.15
CA LEU A 55 9.93 2.50 -29.12
C LEU A 55 9.41 1.49 -28.10
N HIS A 56 9.47 1.89 -26.85
CA HIS A 56 9.07 1.06 -25.70
C HIS A 56 8.15 1.85 -24.77
N ILE A 57 7.13 1.20 -24.21
CA ILE A 57 6.20 1.80 -23.25
C ILE A 57 6.52 1.30 -21.85
N ILE A 58 6.78 2.24 -20.94
CA ILE A 58 7.11 1.97 -19.56
C ILE A 58 6.01 2.55 -18.68
N GLY A 59 5.29 1.71 -17.96
CA GLY A 59 4.09 2.13 -17.23
C GLY A 59 4.06 1.70 -15.78
N ALA A 60 3.38 2.53 -14.99
CA ALA A 60 2.97 2.25 -13.62
C ALA A 60 1.61 2.91 -13.37
N GLU A 61 1.08 2.87 -12.14
CA GLU A 61 -0.16 3.54 -11.79
C GLU A 61 -0.21 4.99 -12.28
N SER A 62 0.89 5.73 -12.10
CA SER A 62 1.06 7.10 -12.60
C SER A 62 2.42 7.28 -13.29
N ILE A 63 2.56 8.35 -14.09
CA ILE A 63 3.84 8.72 -14.71
C ILE A 63 4.91 8.97 -13.64
N SER A 64 4.55 9.67 -12.56
CA SER A 64 5.46 9.95 -11.45
C SER A 64 5.95 8.65 -10.81
N THR A 65 5.06 7.68 -10.57
CA THR A 65 5.42 6.37 -10.03
C THR A 65 6.35 5.61 -10.96
N ALA A 66 6.05 5.58 -12.28
CA ALA A 66 6.90 4.92 -13.27
C ALA A 66 8.32 5.52 -13.29
N ARG A 67 8.43 6.83 -13.24
CA ARG A 67 9.73 7.53 -13.19
C ARG A 67 10.50 7.22 -11.91
N THR A 68 9.85 7.32 -10.76
CA THR A 68 10.52 7.09 -9.46
C THR A 68 11.00 5.64 -9.31
N ILE A 69 10.22 4.67 -9.76
CA ILE A 69 10.55 3.23 -9.55
C ILE A 69 11.52 2.73 -10.63
N LEU A 70 11.30 3.11 -11.89
CA LEU A 70 11.98 2.48 -13.02
C LEU A 70 13.05 3.35 -13.67
N LEU A 71 12.81 4.67 -13.78
CA LEU A 71 13.74 5.57 -14.47
C LEU A 71 14.93 5.93 -13.59
N ASP A 72 14.67 6.44 -12.38
CA ASP A 72 15.67 7.04 -11.50
C ASP A 72 15.38 6.69 -10.03
N ASN A 73 15.62 5.44 -9.67
CA ASN A 73 15.45 4.98 -8.30
C ASN A 73 16.70 5.33 -7.48
N PRO A 74 16.63 6.29 -6.56
CA PRO A 74 17.81 6.76 -5.81
C PRO A 74 18.40 5.72 -4.86
N THR A 75 17.62 4.70 -4.50
CA THR A 75 18.00 3.65 -3.53
C THR A 75 18.15 2.27 -4.17
N GLY A 76 17.97 2.16 -5.49
CA GLY A 76 17.91 0.86 -6.12
C GLY A 76 18.30 0.85 -7.60
N PHE A 77 18.02 -0.27 -8.22
CA PHE A 77 18.27 -0.51 -9.64
C PHE A 77 17.25 0.24 -10.51
N SER A 78 17.70 0.85 -11.60
CA SER A 78 16.88 1.64 -12.53
C SER A 78 17.46 1.64 -13.93
N TYR A 79 16.69 2.12 -14.94
CA TYR A 79 17.24 2.31 -16.30
C TYR A 79 18.47 3.21 -16.31
N LYS A 80 18.44 4.33 -15.57
CA LYS A 80 19.60 5.22 -15.50
C LYS A 80 20.81 4.54 -14.85
N SER A 81 20.62 3.74 -13.80
CA SER A 81 21.74 3.06 -13.16
C SER A 81 22.35 1.96 -14.04
N PHE A 82 21.54 1.30 -14.90
CA PHE A 82 22.03 0.29 -15.82
C PHE A 82 22.74 0.89 -17.06
N PHE A 83 22.10 1.83 -17.71
CA PHE A 83 22.61 2.40 -18.95
C PHE A 83 23.59 3.57 -18.75
N ALA A 84 23.58 4.17 -17.57
CA ALA A 84 24.47 5.28 -17.17
C ALA A 84 24.56 6.38 -18.26
N GLU A 85 25.75 6.68 -18.73
CA GLU A 85 26.03 7.72 -19.73
C GLU A 85 25.40 7.45 -21.12
N ARG A 86 24.94 6.23 -21.36
CA ARG A 86 24.24 5.85 -22.60
C ARG A 86 22.75 6.22 -22.60
N ALA A 87 22.25 6.74 -21.48
CA ALA A 87 20.85 7.13 -21.29
C ALA A 87 20.72 8.64 -21.10
N GLU A 88 19.84 9.27 -21.87
CA GLU A 88 19.58 10.71 -21.83
C GLU A 88 18.07 10.98 -21.80
N GLU A 89 17.63 11.80 -20.83
CA GLU A 89 16.23 12.25 -20.81
C GLU A 89 15.95 13.23 -21.93
N LYS A 90 14.89 12.99 -22.69
CA LYS A 90 14.44 13.80 -23.81
C LYS A 90 12.93 13.90 -23.88
N GLN A 91 12.44 14.78 -24.74
CA GLN A 91 11.05 14.79 -25.16
C GLN A 91 10.91 14.01 -26.48
N PHE A 92 9.90 13.15 -26.54
CA PHE A 92 9.51 12.47 -27.76
C PHE A 92 8.01 12.67 -28.01
N GLU A 93 7.68 13.34 -29.10
CA GLU A 93 6.28 13.71 -29.42
C GLU A 93 5.53 14.38 -28.25
N GLY A 94 6.19 15.28 -27.54
CA GLY A 94 5.62 16.00 -26.40
C GLY A 94 5.47 15.18 -25.11
N LYS A 95 6.07 13.99 -25.04
CA LYS A 95 6.09 13.13 -23.87
C LYS A 95 7.48 13.00 -23.28
N ASP A 96 7.55 12.87 -21.95
CA ASP A 96 8.81 12.56 -21.28
C ASP A 96 9.29 11.17 -21.71
N ALA A 97 10.54 11.10 -22.15
CA ALA A 97 11.16 9.89 -22.66
C ALA A 97 12.60 9.74 -22.18
N LEU A 98 13.08 8.51 -22.13
CA LEU A 98 14.49 8.19 -21.99
C LEU A 98 15.00 7.65 -23.31
N GLN A 99 15.99 8.31 -23.90
CA GLN A 99 16.71 7.79 -25.04
C GLN A 99 17.94 7.01 -24.57
N ILE A 100 18.08 5.79 -25.05
CA ILE A 100 19.22 4.92 -24.77
C ILE A 100 19.92 4.58 -26.08
N ILE A 101 21.25 4.65 -26.09
CA ILE A 101 22.06 4.04 -27.11
C ILE A 101 22.58 2.72 -26.54
N ASN A 102 22.11 1.61 -27.08
CA ASN A 102 22.46 0.29 -26.56
C ASN A 102 23.87 -0.17 -27.01
N SER A 103 24.32 -1.34 -26.55
CA SER A 103 25.66 -1.87 -26.84
C SER A 103 25.90 -2.15 -28.31
N LYS A 104 24.84 -2.28 -29.12
CA LYS A 104 24.91 -2.47 -30.59
C LYS A 104 24.78 -1.15 -31.38
N GLY A 105 24.77 0.01 -30.67
CA GLY A 105 24.63 1.33 -31.30
C GLY A 105 23.21 1.69 -31.74
N GLN A 106 22.20 0.88 -31.38
CA GLN A 106 20.81 1.11 -31.72
C GLN A 106 20.15 2.08 -30.74
N LYS A 107 19.27 2.94 -31.26
CA LYS A 107 18.51 3.90 -30.42
C LYS A 107 17.23 3.28 -29.90
N GLN A 108 17.09 3.23 -28.57
CA GLN A 108 15.89 2.81 -27.88
C GLN A 108 15.23 4.02 -27.21
N ILE A 109 13.94 4.23 -27.43
CA ILE A 109 13.16 5.33 -26.85
C ILE A 109 12.13 4.74 -25.91
N LEU A 110 12.24 5.05 -24.61
CA LEU A 110 11.35 4.61 -23.57
C LEU A 110 10.40 5.75 -23.18
N ILE A 111 9.10 5.59 -23.40
CA ILE A 111 8.06 6.56 -23.02
C ILE A 111 7.42 6.12 -21.71
N PHE A 112 7.38 7.04 -20.72
CA PHE A 112 6.77 6.80 -19.41
C PHE A 112 5.30 7.21 -19.39
N VAL A 113 4.42 6.29 -18.95
CA VAL A 113 2.97 6.50 -18.96
C VAL A 113 2.32 6.09 -17.63
N GLY A 114 1.19 6.74 -17.30
CA GLY A 114 0.30 6.29 -16.24
C GLY A 114 -0.76 5.35 -16.81
N THR A 115 -1.07 4.26 -16.10
CA THR A 115 -1.92 3.18 -16.62
C THR A 115 -3.31 3.10 -15.99
N SER A 116 -3.54 3.76 -14.84
CA SER A 116 -4.73 3.54 -14.00
C SER A 116 -5.99 4.27 -14.44
N LYS A 117 -5.88 5.35 -15.23
CA LYS A 117 -7.03 6.16 -15.65
C LYS A 117 -7.75 5.52 -16.83
N SER A 118 -9.07 5.71 -16.92
CA SER A 118 -9.90 5.18 -18.01
C SER A 118 -9.51 5.67 -19.40
N ASN A 119 -8.85 6.82 -19.52
CA ASN A 119 -8.35 7.38 -20.77
C ASN A 119 -6.84 7.15 -20.99
N SER A 120 -6.16 6.38 -20.14
CA SER A 120 -4.71 6.12 -20.25
C SER A 120 -4.31 5.52 -21.60
N TRP A 121 -5.17 4.70 -22.20
CA TRP A 121 -4.94 4.09 -23.52
C TRP A 121 -4.71 5.13 -24.65
N GLN A 122 -5.27 6.34 -24.51
CA GLN A 122 -5.07 7.42 -25.49
C GLN A 122 -3.61 7.88 -25.56
N SER A 123 -2.88 7.74 -24.46
CA SER A 123 -1.47 8.18 -24.38
C SER A 123 -0.52 7.36 -25.24
N ILE A 124 -0.91 6.14 -25.63
CA ILE A 124 -0.11 5.22 -26.43
C ILE A 124 -0.66 5.02 -27.85
N ARG A 125 -1.79 5.67 -28.14
CA ARG A 125 -2.44 5.55 -29.44
C ARG A 125 -1.55 6.14 -30.55
N GLY A 126 -1.42 5.40 -31.65
CA GLY A 126 -0.61 5.81 -32.81
C GLY A 126 0.83 5.29 -32.78
N PHE A 127 1.32 4.80 -31.64
CA PHE A 127 2.67 4.24 -31.58
C PHE A 127 2.72 2.78 -32.08
N SER A 128 3.85 2.43 -32.68
CA SER A 128 4.26 1.03 -32.91
C SER A 128 5.30 0.68 -31.85
N VAL A 129 5.00 -0.29 -31.01
CA VAL A 129 5.76 -0.59 -29.79
C VAL A 129 6.49 -1.92 -29.93
N ILE A 130 7.78 -1.94 -29.64
CA ILE A 130 8.61 -3.16 -29.64
C ILE A 130 8.42 -3.93 -28.35
N SER A 131 8.59 -3.26 -27.20
CA SER A 131 8.39 -3.89 -25.90
C SER A 131 7.72 -2.97 -24.90
N THR A 132 7.28 -3.54 -23.82
CA THR A 132 6.67 -2.81 -22.70
C THR A 132 7.10 -3.41 -21.37
N LEU A 133 7.21 -2.54 -20.35
CA LEU A 133 7.29 -2.96 -18.94
C LEU A 133 6.25 -2.20 -18.16
N ILE A 134 5.28 -2.93 -17.58
CA ILE A 134 4.20 -2.37 -16.77
C ILE A 134 4.30 -2.95 -15.37
N THR A 135 4.52 -2.09 -14.38
CA THR A 135 4.48 -2.49 -12.97
C THR A 135 3.06 -2.44 -12.44
N GLU A 136 2.73 -3.37 -11.54
CA GLU A 136 1.40 -3.48 -10.95
C GLU A 136 0.29 -3.53 -12.02
N VAL A 137 0.47 -4.39 -13.03
CA VAL A 137 -0.44 -4.49 -14.18
C VAL A 137 -1.89 -4.77 -13.79
N ASN A 138 -2.13 -5.43 -12.68
CA ASN A 138 -3.46 -5.75 -12.14
C ASN A 138 -4.26 -4.52 -11.68
N ILE A 139 -3.63 -3.36 -11.47
CA ILE A 139 -4.28 -2.08 -11.17
C ILE A 139 -4.37 -1.14 -12.38
N ALA A 140 -3.77 -1.51 -13.51
CA ALA A 140 -3.91 -0.78 -14.75
C ALA A 140 -5.37 -0.81 -15.25
N HIS A 141 -5.76 0.16 -16.04
CA HIS A 141 -7.08 0.11 -16.69
C HIS A 141 -7.08 -0.96 -17.80
N LYS A 142 -8.06 -1.86 -17.82
CA LYS A 142 -8.14 -2.98 -18.76
C LYS A 142 -7.95 -2.54 -20.22
N GLN A 143 -8.67 -1.50 -20.64
CA GLN A 143 -8.59 -0.98 -22.01
C GLN A 143 -7.17 -0.48 -22.38
N PHE A 144 -6.40 -0.01 -21.39
CA PHE A 144 -5.00 0.35 -21.61
C PHE A 144 -4.16 -0.88 -22.00
N LEU A 145 -4.34 -1.99 -21.29
CA LEU A 145 -3.61 -3.23 -21.59
C LEU A 145 -4.01 -3.81 -22.95
N GLU A 146 -5.30 -3.81 -23.27
CA GLU A 146 -5.79 -4.26 -24.57
C GLU A 146 -5.18 -3.44 -25.74
N GLU A 147 -5.18 -2.11 -25.63
CA GLU A 147 -4.55 -1.22 -26.59
C GLU A 147 -3.04 -1.48 -26.68
N LEU A 148 -2.36 -1.61 -25.54
CA LEU A 148 -0.92 -1.83 -25.48
C LEU A 148 -0.51 -3.12 -26.19
N ILE A 149 -1.21 -4.23 -25.94
CA ILE A 149 -0.98 -5.50 -26.64
C ILE A 149 -1.17 -5.30 -28.15
N GLY A 150 -2.26 -4.62 -28.55
CA GLY A 150 -2.54 -4.28 -29.93
C GLY A 150 -1.40 -3.50 -30.62
N ARG A 151 -0.74 -2.56 -29.89
CA ARG A 151 0.37 -1.75 -30.41
C ARG A 151 1.65 -2.54 -30.65
N THR A 152 1.78 -3.72 -30.06
CA THR A 152 2.94 -4.60 -30.27
C THR A 152 2.77 -5.60 -31.41
N ILE A 153 1.55 -5.78 -31.96
CA ILE A 153 1.24 -6.82 -32.95
C ILE A 153 2.06 -6.67 -34.24
N ALA A 154 2.30 -5.44 -34.67
CA ALA A 154 3.06 -5.16 -35.89
C ALA A 154 4.56 -5.50 -35.75
N THR A 155 5.06 -5.65 -34.53
CA THR A 155 6.44 -6.01 -34.25
C THR A 155 6.66 -7.52 -34.47
N PRO A 156 7.69 -7.93 -35.24
CA PRO A 156 8.01 -9.35 -35.40
C PRO A 156 8.22 -10.05 -34.04
N LYS A 157 7.73 -11.29 -33.91
CA LYS A 157 7.76 -12.04 -32.64
C LYS A 157 9.13 -12.07 -31.95
N LYS A 158 10.23 -12.18 -32.72
CA LYS A 158 11.59 -12.22 -32.18
C LYS A 158 12.00 -10.93 -31.43
N TYR A 159 11.35 -9.80 -31.73
CA TYR A 159 11.63 -8.51 -31.08
C TYR A 159 10.55 -8.10 -30.08
N ARG A 160 9.36 -8.75 -30.11
CA ARG A 160 8.22 -8.38 -29.30
C ARG A 160 8.30 -8.98 -27.91
N LYS A 161 8.33 -8.12 -26.88
CA LYS A 161 8.32 -8.57 -25.46
C LYS A 161 7.44 -7.69 -24.61
N LEU A 162 6.62 -8.33 -23.77
CA LEU A 162 5.70 -7.68 -22.83
C LEU A 162 6.01 -8.16 -21.41
N PHE A 163 6.55 -7.26 -20.62
CA PHE A 163 6.96 -7.51 -19.23
C PHE A 163 5.91 -6.93 -18.29
N PHE A 164 5.45 -7.74 -17.35
CA PHE A 164 4.43 -7.37 -16.35
C PHE A 164 4.86 -7.83 -14.98
N ASP A 165 4.80 -6.96 -13.98
CA ASP A 165 4.83 -7.41 -12.59
C ASP A 165 3.51 -7.09 -11.89
N LEU A 166 3.20 -7.83 -10.82
CA LEU A 166 2.05 -7.59 -9.98
C LEU A 166 2.24 -8.13 -8.56
N ASN A 167 1.64 -7.42 -7.62
CA ASN A 167 1.39 -7.95 -6.29
C ASN A 167 0.11 -8.79 -6.31
N PRO A 168 -0.05 -9.77 -5.40
CA PRO A 168 -1.25 -10.60 -5.38
C PRO A 168 -2.49 -9.74 -5.17
N ALA A 169 -3.50 -10.02 -5.95
CA ALA A 169 -4.82 -9.42 -5.86
C ALA A 169 -5.86 -10.50 -5.52
N GLY A 170 -7.14 -10.11 -5.44
CA GLY A 170 -8.23 -11.08 -5.32
C GLY A 170 -8.28 -12.00 -6.56
N GLU A 171 -8.62 -13.26 -6.36
CA GLU A 171 -8.71 -14.27 -7.44
C GLU A 171 -9.63 -13.84 -8.59
N THR A 172 -10.60 -12.97 -8.32
CA THR A 172 -11.54 -12.43 -9.29
C THR A 172 -11.05 -11.17 -10.01
N ASN A 173 -9.77 -10.77 -9.81
CA ASN A 173 -9.20 -9.63 -10.52
C ASN A 173 -9.23 -9.87 -12.03
N TRP A 174 -9.59 -8.83 -12.79
CA TRP A 174 -9.77 -8.87 -14.24
C TRP A 174 -8.52 -9.37 -14.98
N PHE A 175 -7.29 -9.03 -14.49
CA PHE A 175 -6.06 -9.45 -15.13
C PHE A 175 -5.88 -10.97 -15.04
N TYR A 176 -6.25 -11.59 -13.91
CA TYR A 176 -6.25 -13.04 -13.79
C TYR A 176 -7.28 -13.71 -14.71
N LEU A 177 -8.54 -13.28 -14.62
CA LEU A 177 -9.64 -13.94 -15.32
C LEU A 177 -9.56 -13.79 -16.84
N GLU A 178 -9.12 -12.64 -17.31
CA GLU A 178 -9.17 -12.35 -18.73
C GLU A 178 -7.86 -12.56 -19.47
N PHE A 179 -6.74 -12.53 -18.75
CA PHE A 179 -5.40 -12.65 -19.34
C PHE A 179 -4.57 -13.76 -18.73
N LEU A 180 -4.07 -13.62 -17.51
CA LEU A 180 -3.04 -14.49 -16.97
C LEU A 180 -3.44 -15.97 -16.93
N ASN A 181 -4.62 -16.31 -16.41
CA ASN A 181 -5.07 -17.70 -16.33
C ASN A 181 -5.20 -18.32 -17.74
N LYS A 182 -5.72 -17.55 -18.71
CA LYS A 182 -5.82 -18.00 -20.10
C LYS A 182 -4.44 -18.20 -20.75
N TRP A 183 -3.48 -17.32 -20.46
CA TRP A 183 -2.12 -17.45 -20.96
C TRP A 183 -1.42 -18.67 -20.37
N GLN A 184 -1.65 -18.96 -19.09
CA GLN A 184 -1.13 -20.16 -18.41
C GLN A 184 -1.72 -21.44 -19.02
N ASP A 185 -3.03 -21.49 -19.21
CA ASP A 185 -3.72 -22.62 -19.85
C ASP A 185 -3.22 -22.88 -21.29
N GLN A 186 -2.96 -21.83 -22.05
CA GLN A 186 -2.41 -21.91 -23.41
C GLN A 186 -0.92 -22.30 -23.40
N MET A 187 -0.15 -21.81 -22.42
CA MET A 187 1.25 -22.20 -22.25
C MET A 187 1.37 -23.71 -21.96
N GLU A 188 0.52 -24.26 -21.08
CA GLU A 188 0.50 -25.69 -20.79
C GLU A 188 0.19 -26.56 -22.04
N LYS A 189 -0.57 -26.01 -22.99
CA LYS A 189 -0.86 -26.64 -24.28
C LYS A 189 0.23 -26.44 -25.33
N GLY A 190 1.29 -25.67 -25.01
CA GLY A 190 2.32 -25.30 -25.95
C GLY A 190 1.91 -24.26 -27.02
N GLU A 191 0.76 -23.60 -26.83
CA GLU A 191 0.19 -22.63 -27.78
C GLU A 191 0.61 -21.18 -27.49
N PHE A 192 1.15 -20.89 -26.31
CA PHE A 192 1.48 -19.54 -25.86
C PHE A 192 2.91 -19.47 -25.27
N ASN A 193 3.64 -18.44 -25.67
CA ASN A 193 5.02 -18.23 -25.21
C ASN A 193 5.03 -17.27 -24.02
N LEU A 194 5.01 -17.84 -22.81
CA LEU A 194 4.93 -17.17 -21.52
C LEU A 194 6.04 -17.65 -20.59
N THR A 195 6.78 -16.72 -19.99
CA THR A 195 7.53 -16.96 -18.76
C THR A 195 6.72 -16.40 -17.59
N TYR A 196 6.32 -17.25 -16.67
CA TYR A 196 5.63 -16.90 -15.43
C TYR A 196 6.40 -17.38 -14.23
N GLN A 197 6.65 -16.48 -13.27
CA GLN A 197 7.28 -16.84 -12.02
C GLN A 197 6.56 -16.19 -10.84
N HIS A 198 6.24 -17.02 -9.84
CA HIS A 198 5.74 -16.55 -8.56
C HIS A 198 6.90 -16.36 -7.58
N PHE A 199 6.98 -15.16 -6.97
CA PHE A 199 8.02 -14.80 -6.00
C PHE A 199 7.42 -14.56 -4.62
N THR A 200 8.12 -15.04 -3.60
CA THR A 200 7.78 -14.85 -2.19
C THR A 200 8.78 -13.89 -1.53
N PHE A 201 8.44 -13.38 -0.36
CA PHE A 201 9.37 -12.58 0.44
C PHE A 201 10.68 -13.34 0.73
N MET A 202 10.61 -14.67 0.86
CA MET A 202 11.77 -15.54 1.12
C MET A 202 12.76 -15.62 -0.04
N ASP A 203 12.31 -15.35 -1.25
CA ASP A 203 13.18 -15.37 -2.43
C ASP A 203 14.14 -14.19 -2.46
N ASN A 204 13.87 -13.10 -1.74
CA ASN A 204 14.72 -11.90 -1.73
C ASN A 204 15.94 -12.05 -0.83
N ILE A 205 17.06 -12.49 -1.41
CA ILE A 205 18.32 -12.66 -0.70
C ILE A 205 19.09 -11.34 -0.42
N SER A 206 18.58 -10.19 -0.87
CA SER A 206 19.16 -8.88 -0.52
C SER A 206 18.79 -8.46 0.91
N ILE A 207 17.77 -9.08 1.50
CA ILE A 207 17.40 -8.90 2.90
C ILE A 207 18.21 -9.92 3.71
N GLU A 208 18.93 -9.45 4.73
CA GLU A 208 19.74 -10.31 5.60
C GLU A 208 18.85 -11.37 6.28
N GLU A 209 19.40 -12.57 6.51
CA GLU A 209 18.64 -13.73 7.03
C GLU A 209 18.02 -13.43 8.41
N GLU A 210 18.74 -12.71 9.26
CA GLU A 210 18.25 -12.31 10.57
C GLU A 210 17.03 -11.38 10.46
N ASP A 211 17.10 -10.37 9.59
CA ASP A 211 15.98 -9.45 9.35
C ASP A 211 14.77 -10.18 8.78
N ARG A 212 14.99 -11.15 7.88
CA ARG A 212 13.90 -12.00 7.36
C ARG A 212 13.25 -12.81 8.46
N ARG A 213 14.04 -13.41 9.37
CA ARG A 213 13.53 -14.16 10.50
C ARG A 213 12.68 -13.32 11.42
N VAL A 214 13.17 -12.12 11.78
CA VAL A 214 12.43 -11.16 12.62
C VAL A 214 11.09 -10.81 11.97
N ILE A 215 11.09 -10.46 10.69
CA ILE A 215 9.85 -10.12 9.95
C ILE A 215 8.86 -11.30 9.92
N LEU A 216 9.34 -12.54 9.75
CA LEU A 216 8.47 -13.73 9.72
C LEU A 216 7.86 -14.03 11.09
N GLU A 217 8.56 -13.72 12.17
CA GLU A 217 8.07 -13.90 13.55
C GLU A 217 7.05 -12.82 13.95
N GLU A 218 7.06 -11.65 13.27
CA GLU A 218 6.14 -10.55 13.52
C GLU A 218 4.71 -10.80 13.01
N TYR A 219 4.49 -11.77 12.12
CA TYR A 219 3.19 -12.00 11.49
C TYR A 219 2.59 -13.36 11.86
N ASP A 220 1.29 -13.36 12.16
CA ASP A 220 0.52 -14.61 12.28
C ASP A 220 0.47 -15.31 10.90
N LYS A 221 1.02 -16.54 10.84
CA LYS A 221 1.12 -17.33 9.60
C LYS A 221 -0.23 -17.67 8.97
N ASP A 222 -1.29 -17.69 9.78
CA ASP A 222 -2.66 -17.92 9.31
C ASP A 222 -3.36 -16.65 8.85
N SER A 223 -2.75 -15.48 9.11
CA SER A 223 -3.33 -14.19 8.72
C SER A 223 -3.33 -13.97 7.20
N VAL A 224 -4.32 -13.22 6.72
CA VAL A 224 -4.36 -12.75 5.32
C VAL A 224 -3.13 -11.95 4.96
N VAL A 225 -2.65 -11.16 5.91
CA VAL A 225 -1.44 -10.36 5.78
C VAL A 225 -0.25 -11.23 5.48
N TYR A 226 -0.02 -12.30 6.25
CA TYR A 226 1.08 -13.23 5.99
C TYR A 226 0.96 -13.91 4.62
N LYS A 227 -0.24 -14.40 4.29
CA LYS A 227 -0.52 -15.03 2.99
C LYS A 227 -0.24 -14.10 1.82
N ALA A 228 -0.72 -12.86 1.89
CA ALA A 228 -0.54 -11.88 0.81
C ALA A 228 0.89 -11.32 0.74
N PHE A 229 1.40 -10.83 1.88
CA PHE A 229 2.63 -10.03 1.88
C PHE A 229 3.92 -10.86 2.04
N ILE A 230 3.83 -12.05 2.64
CA ILE A 230 4.98 -12.95 2.78
C ILE A 230 4.95 -14.04 1.72
N LEU A 231 3.83 -14.74 1.58
CA LEU A 231 3.72 -15.85 0.63
C LEU A 231 3.34 -15.39 -0.78
N GLY A 232 2.86 -14.17 -0.96
CA GLY A 232 2.41 -13.67 -2.25
C GLY A 232 1.17 -14.37 -2.79
N GLN A 233 0.36 -14.96 -1.93
CA GLN A 233 -0.85 -15.68 -2.31
C GLN A 233 -1.98 -14.72 -2.70
N ARG A 234 -2.78 -15.12 -3.67
CA ARG A 234 -4.02 -14.43 -4.04
C ARG A 234 -5.02 -14.53 -2.89
N ILE A 235 -5.76 -13.46 -2.63
CA ILE A 235 -6.63 -13.36 -1.45
C ILE A 235 -8.07 -13.67 -1.84
N THR A 236 -8.78 -14.38 -0.97
CA THR A 236 -10.21 -14.60 -1.08
C THR A 236 -11.00 -13.57 -0.26
N GLN A 237 -12.27 -13.33 -0.59
CA GLN A 237 -13.10 -12.27 0.01
C GLN A 237 -13.52 -12.54 1.48
N ALA A 238 -13.18 -13.69 2.04
CA ALA A 238 -13.75 -14.16 3.32
C ALA A 238 -12.90 -13.84 4.56
N ASP A 239 -11.72 -13.24 4.39
CA ASP A 239 -10.75 -13.14 5.46
C ASP A 239 -10.79 -11.77 6.17
N ASN A 240 -10.80 -11.76 7.51
CA ASN A 240 -10.65 -10.56 8.32
C ASN A 240 -9.19 -10.06 8.28
N ILE A 241 -9.01 -8.74 8.28
CA ILE A 241 -7.66 -8.13 8.19
C ILE A 241 -6.86 -8.38 9.47
N PHE A 242 -7.51 -8.24 10.63
CA PHE A 242 -6.87 -8.29 11.93
C PHE A 242 -7.39 -9.45 12.78
N ARG A 243 -6.55 -9.94 13.67
CA ARG A 243 -6.89 -10.97 14.63
C ARG A 243 -6.52 -10.52 16.04
N ILE A 244 -7.50 -10.48 16.92
CA ILE A 244 -7.30 -10.26 18.37
C ILE A 244 -7.18 -11.62 19.05
N THR A 245 -6.21 -11.76 19.94
CA THR A 245 -6.01 -12.94 20.78
C THR A 245 -6.23 -12.58 22.24
N LYS A 246 -6.36 -13.58 23.10
CA LYS A 246 -6.43 -13.35 24.56
C LYS A 246 -5.21 -12.57 25.08
N ALA A 247 -4.07 -12.69 24.42
CA ALA A 247 -2.87 -11.97 24.81
C ALA A 247 -2.98 -10.45 24.59
N ASN A 248 -3.88 -10.00 23.71
CA ASN A 248 -4.12 -8.57 23.46
C ASN A 248 -5.09 -7.95 24.48
N LEU A 249 -5.87 -8.74 25.21
CA LEU A 249 -6.91 -8.25 26.12
C LEU A 249 -6.40 -8.19 27.55
N VAL A 250 -6.65 -7.08 28.23
CA VAL A 250 -6.24 -6.87 29.61
C VAL A 250 -7.35 -6.20 30.42
N SER A 251 -7.56 -6.67 31.65
CA SER A 251 -8.55 -6.10 32.58
C SER A 251 -7.94 -4.94 33.35
N ASP A 252 -6.68 -5.06 33.78
CA ASP A 252 -5.97 -4.06 34.57
C ASP A 252 -4.94 -3.33 33.70
N LEU A 253 -5.17 -2.05 33.49
CA LEU A 253 -4.32 -1.20 32.69
C LEU A 253 -3.30 -0.46 33.57
N PRO A 254 -2.00 -0.53 33.30
CA PRO A 254 -1.01 0.28 34.01
C PRO A 254 -1.22 1.77 33.74
N LYS A 255 -0.78 2.65 34.66
CA LYS A 255 -0.76 4.09 34.34
C LYS A 255 0.20 4.33 33.18
N PRO A 256 -0.20 5.06 32.13
CA PRO A 256 0.70 5.34 31.00
C PRO A 256 1.82 6.32 31.41
N GLU A 257 3.03 6.10 30.91
CA GLU A 257 4.14 7.05 31.01
C GLU A 257 3.90 8.28 30.13
N GLN A 258 3.31 8.06 28.98
CA GLN A 258 2.83 9.08 28.04
C GLN A 258 1.64 8.54 27.28
N TYR A 259 0.72 9.42 26.91
CA TYR A 259 -0.42 9.04 26.09
C TYR A 259 -0.82 10.14 25.11
N VAL A 260 -1.57 9.76 24.10
CA VAL A 260 -2.20 10.63 23.11
C VAL A 260 -3.68 10.34 23.00
N ILE A 261 -4.41 11.31 22.48
CA ILE A 261 -5.80 11.14 22.03
C ILE A 261 -5.76 11.29 20.51
N ALA A 262 -6.12 10.25 19.77
CA ALA A 262 -6.25 10.31 18.33
C ALA A 262 -7.71 10.47 17.94
N VAL A 263 -7.96 11.30 16.93
CA VAL A 263 -9.29 11.77 16.56
C VAL A 263 -9.51 11.63 15.06
N ASP A 264 -10.57 10.94 14.70
CA ASP A 264 -11.11 10.91 13.34
C ASP A 264 -12.49 11.60 13.35
N PRO A 265 -12.61 12.83 12.81
CA PRO A 265 -13.86 13.59 12.84
C PRO A 265 -14.76 13.23 11.67
N GLY A 266 -16.02 12.88 11.94
CA GLY A 266 -17.06 12.64 10.95
C GLY A 266 -18.31 13.47 11.21
N ILE A 267 -18.96 14.02 10.16
CA ILE A 267 -20.18 14.85 10.34
C ILE A 267 -21.44 14.13 9.91
N SER A 268 -21.49 13.58 8.70
CA SER A 268 -22.76 13.16 8.08
C SER A 268 -22.93 11.64 7.99
N THR A 269 -21.98 10.97 7.37
CA THR A 269 -22.02 9.51 7.12
C THR A 269 -20.98 8.73 7.90
N SER A 270 -19.90 9.41 8.31
CA SER A 270 -18.81 8.87 9.13
C SER A 270 -19.07 9.13 10.60
N SER A 271 -18.51 8.29 11.47
CA SER A 271 -18.52 8.49 12.92
C SER A 271 -17.42 9.45 13.34
N THR A 272 -17.64 10.22 14.40
CA THR A 272 -16.55 10.88 15.13
C THR A 272 -16.04 9.95 16.21
N VAL A 273 -14.74 9.67 16.18
CA VAL A 273 -14.08 8.74 17.09
C VAL A 273 -12.87 9.40 17.75
N PHE A 274 -12.74 9.21 19.07
CA PHE A 274 -11.52 9.53 19.80
C PHE A 274 -10.99 8.24 20.42
N ILE A 275 -9.69 8.00 20.33
CA ILE A 275 -9.01 6.84 20.92
C ILE A 275 -7.92 7.33 21.88
N VAL A 276 -7.88 6.78 23.08
CA VAL A 276 -6.79 7.02 24.04
C VAL A 276 -5.80 5.86 23.95
N LEU A 277 -4.59 6.16 23.47
CA LEU A 277 -3.49 5.19 23.46
C LEU A 277 -2.32 5.73 24.27
N GLY A 278 -1.81 4.92 25.16
CA GLY A 278 -0.65 5.24 26.00
C GLY A 278 0.47 4.20 25.89
N ILE A 279 1.64 4.59 26.33
CA ILE A 279 2.85 3.76 26.39
C ILE A 279 3.20 3.52 27.85
N HIS A 280 3.47 2.26 28.19
CA HIS A 280 4.05 1.85 29.45
C HIS A 280 5.07 0.75 29.20
N GLN A 281 6.33 0.94 29.65
CA GLN A 281 7.45 0.00 29.44
C GLN A 281 7.61 -0.45 27.97
N LYS A 282 7.53 0.50 27.04
CA LYS A 282 7.59 0.28 25.58
C LYS A 282 6.43 -0.54 25.01
N GLN A 283 5.42 -0.89 25.79
CA GLN A 283 4.20 -1.55 25.34
C GLN A 283 3.08 -0.53 25.18
N MET A 284 2.22 -0.74 24.20
CA MET A 284 1.10 0.14 23.87
C MET A 284 -0.20 -0.38 24.48
N PHE A 285 -1.02 0.53 24.98
CA PHE A 285 -2.31 0.21 25.61
C PHE A 285 -3.39 1.15 25.10
N ILE A 286 -4.54 0.59 24.67
CA ILE A 286 -5.77 1.35 24.40
C ILE A 286 -6.59 1.40 25.69
N TYR A 287 -6.79 2.62 26.21
CA TYR A 287 -7.37 2.87 27.54
C TYR A 287 -8.85 3.24 27.54
N ASP A 288 -9.28 3.99 26.53
CA ASP A 288 -10.62 4.56 26.47
C ASP A 288 -10.94 4.99 25.04
N PHE A 289 -12.20 5.18 24.72
CA PHE A 289 -12.64 5.72 23.45
C PHE A 289 -13.91 6.55 23.61
N TYR A 290 -14.14 7.41 22.63
CA TYR A 290 -15.38 8.13 22.39
C TYR A 290 -15.87 7.78 21.00
N HIS A 291 -17.16 7.60 20.86
CA HIS A 291 -17.80 7.36 19.56
C HIS A 291 -19.14 8.08 19.51
N HIS A 292 -19.37 8.80 18.41
CA HIS A 292 -20.66 9.38 18.09
C HIS A 292 -20.87 9.38 16.58
N LYS A 293 -22.10 9.11 16.15
CA LYS A 293 -22.46 9.11 14.72
C LYS A 293 -23.77 9.86 14.52
N ASN A 294 -23.75 10.89 13.68
CA ASN A 294 -24.95 11.46 13.13
C ASN A 294 -25.57 10.48 12.12
N GLY A 295 -26.89 10.27 12.12
CA GLY A 295 -27.48 9.30 11.22
C GLY A 295 -29.00 9.41 11.08
N ARG A 296 -29.59 8.63 10.17
CA ARG A 296 -31.05 8.55 10.01
C ARG A 296 -31.65 7.99 11.31
N GLY A 297 -32.59 8.70 11.92
CA GLY A 297 -33.27 8.32 13.14
C GLY A 297 -32.72 8.94 14.41
N ILE A 298 -31.63 9.71 14.34
CA ILE A 298 -31.19 10.60 15.44
C ILE A 298 -32.13 11.79 15.48
N GLU A 299 -32.65 12.10 16.68
CA GLU A 299 -33.45 13.31 16.86
C GLU A 299 -32.61 14.55 16.58
N GLN A 300 -33.21 15.58 16.00
CA GLN A 300 -32.47 16.82 15.58
C GLN A 300 -31.70 17.47 16.75
N LYS A 301 -32.14 17.31 18.00
CA LYS A 301 -31.44 17.76 19.21
C LYS A 301 -30.12 17.02 19.49
N ASP A 302 -29.95 15.82 18.96
CA ASP A 302 -28.78 14.95 19.17
C ASP A 302 -27.81 14.97 17.97
N VAL A 303 -28.12 15.74 16.94
CA VAL A 303 -27.23 15.96 15.80
C VAL A 303 -26.11 16.91 16.24
N LYS A 304 -24.86 16.47 16.08
CA LYS A 304 -23.67 17.25 16.46
C LYS A 304 -22.96 17.82 15.24
N GLU A 305 -22.45 19.05 15.44
CA GLU A 305 -21.55 19.72 14.49
C GLU A 305 -20.10 19.70 14.98
N TYR A 306 -19.18 20.23 14.21
CA TYR A 306 -17.76 20.29 14.59
C TYR A 306 -17.51 21.08 15.90
N THR A 307 -18.34 22.08 16.20
CA THR A 307 -18.26 22.81 17.48
C THR A 307 -18.59 21.92 18.68
N ASP A 308 -19.59 21.06 18.53
CA ASP A 308 -20.02 20.14 19.59
C ASP A 308 -18.96 19.05 19.81
N TYR A 309 -18.43 18.48 18.70
CA TYR A 309 -17.35 17.51 18.80
C TYR A 309 -16.06 18.09 19.36
N ALA A 310 -15.76 19.37 19.07
CA ALA A 310 -14.61 20.05 19.65
C ALA A 310 -14.79 20.30 21.16
N GLN A 311 -16.02 20.55 21.63
CA GLN A 311 -16.33 20.63 23.06
C GLN A 311 -16.25 19.24 23.71
N ASP A 312 -16.83 18.23 23.10
CA ASP A 312 -16.69 16.83 23.56
C ASP A 312 -15.23 16.42 23.71
N LEU A 313 -14.38 16.84 22.76
CA LEU A 313 -12.94 16.56 22.78
C LEU A 313 -12.24 17.25 23.95
N VAL A 314 -12.63 18.48 24.30
CA VAL A 314 -12.15 19.15 25.52
C VAL A 314 -12.54 18.38 26.75
N ASP A 315 -13.83 18.03 26.87
CA ASP A 315 -14.36 17.32 28.05
C ASP A 315 -13.71 15.93 28.19
N PHE A 316 -13.55 15.22 27.08
CA PHE A 316 -12.85 13.95 27.04
C PHE A 316 -11.36 14.08 27.42
N THR A 317 -10.68 15.14 26.95
CA THR A 317 -9.29 15.42 27.31
C THR A 317 -9.14 15.70 28.80
N LEU A 318 -10.04 16.48 29.39
CA LEU A 318 -10.05 16.77 30.81
C LEU A 318 -10.38 15.54 31.67
N LYS A 319 -11.28 14.67 31.19
CA LYS A 319 -11.56 13.37 31.80
C LYS A 319 -10.27 12.53 31.87
N GLN A 320 -9.52 12.42 30.77
CA GLN A 320 -8.28 11.64 30.75
C GLN A 320 -7.19 12.29 31.62
N LYS A 321 -7.08 13.62 31.62
CA LYS A 321 -6.20 14.33 32.55
C LYS A 321 -6.51 13.98 34.01
N SER A 322 -7.78 13.99 34.39
CA SER A 322 -8.19 13.59 35.74
C SER A 322 -7.86 12.13 36.07
N ARG A 323 -8.02 11.23 35.07
CA ARG A 323 -7.71 9.80 35.22
C ARG A 323 -6.23 9.52 35.41
N PHE A 324 -5.37 10.16 34.64
CA PHE A 324 -3.92 9.87 34.60
C PHE A 324 -3.08 10.88 35.39
N GLY A 325 -3.66 12.01 35.80
CA GLY A 325 -2.95 13.08 36.52
C GLY A 325 -2.15 14.03 35.63
N GLU A 326 -2.08 13.79 34.32
CA GLU A 326 -1.30 14.55 33.36
C GLU A 326 -2.10 14.79 32.07
N MET A 327 -1.72 15.84 31.32
CA MET A 327 -2.30 16.09 30.00
C MET A 327 -1.77 15.08 28.96
N PRO A 328 -2.55 14.79 27.89
CA PRO A 328 -2.01 14.02 26.78
C PRO A 328 -0.79 14.72 26.16
N ARG A 329 0.16 13.96 25.66
CA ARG A 329 1.31 14.51 24.95
C ARG A 329 0.87 15.32 23.73
N TYR A 330 -0.10 14.77 22.98
CA TYR A 330 -0.77 15.40 21.85
C TYR A 330 -2.21 14.92 21.73
N VAL A 331 -3.03 15.74 21.09
CA VAL A 331 -4.30 15.36 20.49
C VAL A 331 -4.08 15.33 18.98
N LEU A 332 -4.07 14.13 18.40
CA LEU A 332 -3.73 13.87 17.00
C LEU A 332 -5.00 13.86 16.16
N LEU A 333 -5.12 14.80 15.25
CA LEU A 333 -6.30 14.97 14.41
C LEU A 333 -6.03 14.43 13.00
N ASP A 334 -7.03 13.90 12.36
CA ASP A 334 -7.00 13.76 10.90
C ASP A 334 -6.73 15.12 10.21
N ASN A 335 -6.30 15.08 8.94
CA ASN A 335 -5.95 16.25 8.13
C ASN A 335 -7.17 17.16 7.78
N ASP A 336 -8.13 17.28 8.70
CA ASP A 336 -9.26 18.20 8.58
C ASP A 336 -8.90 19.57 9.18
N ILE A 337 -8.60 20.52 8.27
CA ILE A 337 -8.22 21.87 8.64
C ILE A 337 -9.37 22.61 9.34
N SER A 338 -10.62 22.35 8.95
CA SER A 338 -11.81 23.00 9.53
C SER A 338 -12.01 22.56 10.97
N PHE A 339 -11.96 21.26 11.23
CA PHE A 339 -12.05 20.71 12.58
C PHE A 339 -10.89 21.18 13.46
N LEU A 340 -9.66 21.21 12.92
CA LEU A 340 -8.50 21.72 13.67
C LEU A 340 -8.68 23.18 14.10
N ARG A 341 -9.16 24.06 13.21
CA ARG A 341 -9.37 25.48 13.51
C ARG A 341 -10.43 25.68 14.60
N ILE A 342 -11.55 24.97 14.50
CA ILE A 342 -12.62 25.01 15.49
C ILE A 342 -12.10 24.48 16.84
N SER A 343 -11.45 23.33 16.85
CA SER A 343 -10.90 22.72 18.05
C SER A 343 -9.88 23.63 18.75
N ARG A 344 -8.99 24.31 18.00
CA ARG A 344 -8.05 25.28 18.58
C ARG A 344 -8.77 26.42 19.32
N ASN A 345 -9.82 26.98 18.73
CA ASN A 345 -10.59 28.05 19.35
C ASN A 345 -11.30 27.57 20.63
N ILE A 346 -11.89 26.37 20.61
CA ILE A 346 -12.58 25.79 21.77
C ILE A 346 -11.59 25.43 22.88
N PHE A 347 -10.44 24.84 22.54
CA PHE A 347 -9.36 24.55 23.50
C PHE A 347 -8.89 25.82 24.22
N MET A 348 -8.59 26.90 23.46
CA MET A 348 -8.18 28.18 24.06
C MET A 348 -9.26 28.78 24.98
N LYS A 349 -10.55 28.72 24.61
CA LYS A 349 -11.66 29.17 25.46
C LYS A 349 -11.77 28.41 26.77
N ASN A 350 -11.33 27.12 26.79
CA ASN A 350 -11.31 26.25 27.96
C ASN A 350 -9.94 26.25 28.67
N ASN A 351 -9.08 27.25 28.42
CA ASN A 351 -7.73 27.36 29.00
C ASN A 351 -6.82 26.16 28.73
N LEU A 352 -7.02 25.47 27.60
CA LEU A 352 -6.15 24.41 27.11
C LEU A 352 -5.22 24.95 26.03
N GLY A 353 -3.96 24.48 26.03
CA GLY A 353 -2.97 24.90 25.04
C GLY A 353 -3.32 24.37 23.64
N ALA A 354 -3.49 25.27 22.67
CA ALA A 354 -3.69 24.90 21.27
C ALA A 354 -2.53 24.10 20.65
N SER A 355 -1.34 24.16 21.29
CA SER A 355 -0.15 23.39 20.90
C SER A 355 -0.29 21.88 21.12
N LEU A 356 -1.27 21.45 21.90
CA LEU A 356 -1.63 20.04 22.07
C LEU A 356 -2.17 19.43 20.77
N LEU A 357 -2.85 20.24 19.95
CA LEU A 357 -3.49 19.81 18.71
C LEU A 357 -2.46 19.72 17.58
N LYS A 358 -2.26 18.52 17.05
CA LYS A 358 -1.37 18.21 15.92
C LYS A 358 -2.12 17.41 14.88
N PHE A 359 -1.68 17.51 13.61
CA PHE A 359 -2.13 16.53 12.63
C PHE A 359 -1.46 15.18 12.86
N ALA A 360 -2.22 14.12 12.67
CA ALA A 360 -1.68 12.77 12.65
C ALA A 360 -0.78 12.57 11.44
N VAL A 361 0.28 11.78 11.62
CA VAL A 361 1.09 11.32 10.48
C VAL A 361 0.38 10.14 9.85
N LYS A 362 0.07 10.26 8.56
CA LYS A 362 -0.61 9.21 7.79
C LYS A 362 0.39 8.51 6.88
N ASP A 363 0.81 7.33 7.29
CA ASP A 363 1.52 6.42 6.41
C ASP A 363 0.53 5.79 5.38
N LYS A 364 1.04 5.13 4.34
CA LYS A 364 0.19 4.43 3.36
C LYS A 364 -0.71 3.41 4.06
N ILE A 365 -1.91 3.20 3.54
CA ILE A 365 -2.92 2.31 4.15
C ILE A 365 -2.37 0.89 4.37
N ASP A 366 -1.60 0.39 3.41
CA ASP A 366 -1.02 -0.95 3.49
C ASP A 366 0.03 -1.05 4.60
N ASP A 367 0.88 -0.02 4.75
CA ASP A 367 1.88 0.03 5.82
C ASP A 367 1.21 0.10 7.21
N ARG A 368 0.08 0.80 7.33
CA ARG A 368 -0.71 0.88 8.56
C ARG A 368 -1.35 -0.47 8.89
N ILE A 369 -1.90 -1.17 7.90
CA ILE A 369 -2.46 -2.52 8.07
C ILE A 369 -1.37 -3.49 8.54
N LEU A 370 -0.21 -3.48 7.88
CA LEU A 370 0.93 -4.32 8.27
C LEU A 370 1.38 -4.05 9.70
N LEU A 371 1.53 -2.78 10.07
CA LEU A 371 1.98 -2.38 11.40
C LEU A 371 1.01 -2.83 12.48
N LEU A 372 -0.28 -2.52 12.35
CA LEU A 372 -1.28 -2.91 13.35
C LEU A 372 -1.42 -4.42 13.47
N SER A 373 -1.37 -5.16 12.33
CA SER A 373 -1.39 -6.62 12.34
C SER A 373 -0.21 -7.22 13.09
N SER A 374 1.01 -6.71 12.85
CA SER A 374 2.23 -7.11 13.57
C SER A 374 2.12 -6.84 15.08
N LEU A 375 1.68 -5.65 15.46
CA LEU A 375 1.55 -5.27 16.88
C LEU A 375 0.50 -6.10 17.63
N LEU A 376 -0.57 -6.49 16.96
CA LEU A 376 -1.58 -7.41 17.52
C LEU A 376 -1.00 -8.82 17.67
N HIS A 377 -0.34 -9.33 16.62
CA HIS A 377 0.24 -10.68 16.65
C HIS A 377 1.32 -10.82 17.74
N THR A 378 2.24 -9.87 17.82
CA THR A 378 3.32 -9.88 18.82
C THR A 378 2.86 -9.53 20.23
N GLY A 379 1.59 -9.15 20.40
CA GLY A 379 1.03 -8.73 21.68
C GLY A 379 1.63 -7.41 22.20
N GLN A 380 2.27 -6.61 21.36
CA GLN A 380 2.82 -5.30 21.70
C GLN A 380 1.74 -4.23 21.90
N ILE A 381 0.54 -4.44 21.35
CA ILE A 381 -0.63 -3.62 21.64
C ILE A 381 -1.60 -4.40 22.51
N LYS A 382 -2.03 -3.77 23.60
CA LYS A 382 -3.02 -4.29 24.55
C LYS A 382 -4.26 -3.41 24.50
N ILE A 383 -5.41 -4.02 24.69
CA ILE A 383 -6.71 -3.37 24.63
C ILE A 383 -7.44 -3.68 25.93
N SER A 384 -8.01 -2.67 26.58
CA SER A 384 -8.88 -2.94 27.73
C SER A 384 -10.04 -3.84 27.32
N ASP A 385 -10.25 -4.93 28.05
CA ASP A 385 -11.24 -5.96 27.74
C ASP A 385 -12.70 -5.46 27.80
N ASN A 386 -12.93 -4.29 28.42
CA ASN A 386 -14.24 -3.65 28.46
C ASN A 386 -14.54 -2.79 27.20
N LEU A 387 -13.59 -2.61 26.28
CA LEU A 387 -13.76 -1.82 25.05
C LEU A 387 -14.36 -2.67 23.91
N ASN A 388 -15.50 -3.31 24.16
CA ASN A 388 -16.14 -4.25 23.22
C ASN A 388 -16.32 -3.67 21.81
N MET A 389 -16.63 -2.38 21.67
CA MET A 389 -16.83 -1.73 20.39
C MET A 389 -15.52 -1.59 19.61
N VAL A 390 -14.42 -1.26 20.28
CA VAL A 390 -13.08 -1.18 19.69
C VAL A 390 -12.60 -2.56 19.26
N ILE A 391 -12.77 -3.56 20.14
CA ILE A 391 -12.43 -4.96 19.85
C ILE A 391 -13.17 -5.43 18.61
N LYS A 392 -14.50 -5.25 18.60
CA LYS A 392 -15.33 -5.64 17.45
C LYS A 392 -14.96 -4.91 16.17
N ALA A 393 -14.65 -3.61 16.22
CA ALA A 393 -14.24 -2.84 15.04
C ALA A 393 -12.93 -3.37 14.42
N ILE A 394 -11.99 -3.81 15.25
CA ILE A 394 -10.75 -4.43 14.75
C ILE A 394 -11.04 -5.80 14.14
N GLU A 395 -11.85 -6.65 14.81
CA GLU A 395 -12.18 -7.99 14.32
C GLU A 395 -13.04 -7.97 13.06
N ASP A 396 -13.94 -7.00 12.91
CA ASP A 396 -14.83 -6.87 11.75
C ASP A 396 -14.17 -6.18 10.55
N ALA A 397 -12.94 -5.68 10.70
CA ALA A 397 -12.23 -5.04 9.60
C ALA A 397 -11.94 -6.03 8.47
N VAL A 398 -12.37 -5.70 7.25
CA VAL A 398 -12.20 -6.54 6.04
C VAL A 398 -11.69 -5.70 4.88
N TYR A 399 -11.13 -6.36 3.88
CA TYR A 399 -10.78 -5.70 2.62
C TYR A 399 -12.04 -5.34 1.82
N ASP A 400 -11.97 -4.23 1.08
CA ASP A 400 -13.03 -3.86 0.14
C ASP A 400 -13.03 -4.82 -1.05
N PRO A 401 -14.04 -5.70 -1.18
CA PRO A 401 -14.08 -6.67 -2.25
C PRO A 401 -14.21 -6.02 -3.63
N LYS A 402 -14.78 -4.82 -3.73
CA LYS A 402 -14.92 -4.10 -5.00
C LYS A 402 -13.60 -3.47 -5.42
N GLU A 403 -12.87 -2.85 -4.49
CA GLU A 403 -11.56 -2.30 -4.78
C GLU A 403 -10.54 -3.43 -5.01
N LEU A 404 -10.60 -4.51 -4.25
CA LEU A 404 -9.79 -5.70 -4.48
C LEU A 404 -10.03 -6.28 -5.89
N GLN A 405 -11.28 -6.39 -6.31
CA GLN A 405 -11.65 -6.87 -7.64
C GLN A 405 -11.27 -5.88 -8.75
N LYS A 406 -11.51 -4.58 -8.53
CA LYS A 406 -11.34 -3.52 -9.54
C LYS A 406 -9.88 -3.13 -9.73
N SER A 407 -9.14 -2.92 -8.64
CA SER A 407 -7.80 -2.34 -8.65
C SER A 407 -6.73 -3.29 -8.13
N GLY A 408 -7.10 -4.40 -7.51
CA GLY A 408 -6.17 -5.29 -6.81
C GLY A 408 -5.55 -4.71 -5.54
N LYS A 409 -5.97 -3.51 -5.14
CA LYS A 409 -5.46 -2.88 -3.92
C LYS A 409 -6.12 -3.48 -2.69
N LEU A 410 -5.31 -3.75 -1.68
CA LEU A 410 -5.74 -4.23 -0.37
C LEU A 410 -6.20 -3.05 0.50
N ILE A 411 -7.32 -2.43 0.13
CA ILE A 411 -7.90 -1.31 0.86
C ILE A 411 -8.93 -1.84 1.84
N ARG A 412 -8.89 -1.36 3.08
CA ARG A 412 -9.93 -1.69 4.05
C ARG A 412 -11.30 -1.18 3.57
N TYR A 413 -12.33 -1.98 3.79
CA TYR A 413 -13.68 -1.61 3.43
C TYR A 413 -14.20 -0.53 4.39
N ASP A 414 -14.55 0.64 3.86
CA ASP A 414 -14.97 1.81 4.64
C ASP A 414 -16.49 1.99 4.74
N LYS A 415 -17.28 1.04 4.18
CA LYS A 415 -18.74 1.11 4.21
C LYS A 415 -19.32 0.09 5.18
N PRO A 416 -20.37 0.43 5.95
CA PRO A 416 -21.08 -0.54 6.78
C PRO A 416 -21.52 -1.74 5.92
N ARG A 417 -21.28 -2.96 6.39
CA ARG A 417 -21.65 -4.21 5.69
C ARG A 417 -23.15 -4.30 5.44
N GLU A 418 -23.95 -3.70 6.32
CA GLU A 418 -25.41 -3.62 6.20
C GLU A 418 -25.91 -2.21 6.58
N LYS A 419 -27.06 -1.80 6.02
CA LYS A 419 -27.71 -0.52 6.32
C LYS A 419 -28.13 -0.32 7.80
N LYS A 420 -27.98 -1.35 8.63
CA LYS A 420 -28.40 -1.40 10.05
C LYS A 420 -27.22 -1.34 11.03
N GLU A 421 -25.99 -1.37 10.59
CA GLU A 421 -24.85 -1.29 11.54
C GLU A 421 -24.64 0.14 12.03
N GLU A 422 -24.67 0.31 13.34
CA GLU A 422 -24.52 1.61 14.03
C GLU A 422 -23.08 2.11 14.04
N ILE A 423 -22.10 1.26 13.72
CA ILE A 423 -20.67 1.56 13.83
C ILE A 423 -19.99 1.33 12.49
N ASN A 424 -19.18 2.29 12.07
CA ASN A 424 -18.23 2.07 10.99
C ASN A 424 -16.90 1.60 11.58
N PRO A 425 -16.48 0.34 11.38
CA PRO A 425 -15.23 -0.17 11.96
C PRO A 425 -14.00 0.61 11.45
N VAL A 426 -14.05 1.19 10.27
CA VAL A 426 -12.92 1.92 9.69
C VAL A 426 -12.59 3.19 10.48
N ASP A 427 -13.57 4.00 10.89
CA ASP A 427 -13.33 5.24 11.64
C ASP A 427 -12.62 4.95 12.99
N ILE A 428 -12.96 3.83 13.65
CA ILE A 428 -12.29 3.38 14.87
C ILE A 428 -10.85 2.93 14.59
N VAL A 429 -10.66 2.12 13.54
CA VAL A 429 -9.34 1.60 13.18
C VAL A 429 -8.43 2.71 12.68
N ASP A 430 -8.94 3.69 11.93
CA ASP A 430 -8.15 4.85 11.50
C ASP A 430 -7.67 5.68 12.70
N SER A 431 -8.51 5.90 13.70
CA SER A 431 -8.11 6.57 14.94
C SER A 431 -7.03 5.78 15.70
N ILE A 432 -7.13 4.45 15.72
CA ILE A 432 -6.09 3.58 16.31
C ILE A 432 -4.77 3.72 15.52
N ASP A 433 -4.82 3.70 14.20
CA ASP A 433 -3.63 3.85 13.33
C ASP A 433 -2.89 5.17 13.59
N TYR A 434 -3.62 6.27 13.77
CA TYR A 434 -3.01 7.58 14.10
C TYR A 434 -2.27 7.54 15.44
N ALA A 435 -2.88 6.94 16.45
CA ALA A 435 -2.27 6.79 17.76
C ALA A 435 -1.05 5.84 17.73
N VAL A 436 -1.17 4.72 17.04
CA VAL A 436 -0.10 3.71 16.88
C VAL A 436 1.10 4.30 16.13
N SER A 437 0.88 5.04 15.05
CA SER A 437 1.95 5.71 14.30
C SER A 437 2.79 6.61 15.20
N TRP A 438 2.15 7.37 16.09
CA TRP A 438 2.86 8.17 17.11
C TRP A 438 3.63 7.30 18.10
N ALA A 439 3.00 6.27 18.65
CA ALA A 439 3.59 5.44 19.71
C ALA A 439 4.83 4.70 19.22
N VAL A 440 4.79 4.12 18.02
CA VAL A 440 5.94 3.43 17.41
C VAL A 440 7.11 4.38 17.19
N ARG A 441 6.86 5.57 16.65
CA ARG A 441 7.89 6.60 16.47
C ARG A 441 8.51 7.00 17.81
N ARG A 442 7.67 7.17 18.84
CA ARG A 442 8.11 7.53 20.18
C ARG A 442 8.98 6.44 20.82
N ILE A 443 8.57 5.16 20.70
CA ILE A 443 9.33 4.01 21.23
C ILE A 443 10.68 3.88 20.52
N LYS A 444 10.75 4.19 19.22
CA LYS A 444 11.98 4.18 18.43
C LYS A 444 12.84 5.44 18.61
N GLY A 445 12.44 6.40 19.44
CA GLY A 445 13.19 7.65 19.68
C GLY A 445 13.13 8.65 18.50
N ILE A 446 12.18 8.53 17.60
CA ILE A 446 11.98 9.45 16.48
C ILE A 446 11.08 10.61 16.96
N GLU A 447 11.54 11.85 16.79
CA GLU A 447 10.73 13.03 17.10
C GLU A 447 9.51 13.15 16.17
N PHE A 448 8.40 13.68 16.71
CA PHE A 448 7.09 13.77 16.03
C PHE A 448 6.85 15.18 15.50
#